data_937fde9925a06dccdab601d6f18d9ae6
#
_entry.id   937fde9925a06dccdab601d6f18d9ae6
#
_cell.length_a   1.000
_cell.length_b   1.000
_cell.length_c   1.000
_cell.angle_alpha   90.00
_cell.angle_beta   90.00
_cell.angle_gamma   90.00
#
_symmetry.space_group_name_H-M   'P 1'
#
loop_
_entity.id
_entity.type
_entity.pdbx_description
1 polymer ?
#
loop_
_entity_poly.entity_id
_entity_poly.type
_entity_poly.pdbx_seq_one_letter_code
_entity_poly.pdbx_strand_id
1 'polypeptide(L)'
;MSIPVYQPGPADWRHLDREAAAELWLELGQWVEWLRRRYNVGGQQIRSCWYKHDPMVEELTAAMWAHREVYQQLKKNPYHGGMAAWHNHVLWPMISRLPKMGFNEECRGGECGYQPNDPKIGTDFAEFVAADTDPRPEAADAPLIDQVLGLVDSAAGKVTALTMDQVLEMIDGGRATAEDPSDDFTAVEIDGDRWEFDDYTETYRPVE
;
A
#
# COMPACT_ATOMS: atom_id res chain seq x y z
N MET A 1 10.73 8.09 -16.46
CA MET A 1 9.66 7.94 -15.45
C MET A 1 10.11 6.81 -14.54
N SER A 2 10.56 7.09 -13.33
CA SER A 2 10.91 6.03 -12.37
C SER A 2 9.62 5.38 -11.85
N ILE A 3 9.62 4.05 -11.79
CA ILE A 3 8.53 3.31 -11.17
C ILE A 3 8.57 3.61 -9.68
N PRO A 4 7.46 4.04 -9.05
CA PRO A 4 7.43 4.26 -7.61
C PRO A 4 7.88 3.00 -6.87
N VAL A 5 8.68 3.16 -5.84
CA VAL A 5 9.06 2.04 -4.96
C VAL A 5 7.77 1.47 -4.36
N TYR A 6 7.61 0.15 -4.46
CA TYR A 6 6.45 -0.52 -3.87
C TYR A 6 6.45 -0.31 -2.34
N GLN A 7 5.35 0.21 -1.83
CA GLN A 7 5.12 0.35 -0.39
C GLN A 7 4.08 -0.68 0.04
N PRO A 8 4.48 -1.71 0.80
CA PRO A 8 3.55 -2.75 1.23
C PRO A 8 2.47 -2.19 2.15
N GLY A 9 1.24 -2.61 1.93
CA GLY A 9 0.13 -2.30 2.84
C GLY A 9 0.16 -3.18 4.10
N PRO A 10 -0.65 -2.83 5.12
CA PRO A 10 -0.68 -3.53 6.40
C PRO A 10 -1.23 -4.96 6.34
N ALA A 11 -1.71 -5.40 5.19
CA ALA A 11 -2.21 -6.75 4.94
C ALA A 11 -1.40 -7.52 3.90
N ASP A 12 -0.24 -7.00 3.51
CA ASP A 12 0.66 -7.71 2.59
C ASP A 12 1.51 -8.72 3.36
N TRP A 13 1.04 -9.96 3.45
CA TRP A 13 1.65 -11.05 4.20
C TRP A 13 3.15 -11.25 3.94
N ARG A 14 3.63 -10.96 2.71
CA ARG A 14 5.05 -11.12 2.33
C ARG A 14 5.98 -10.14 3.01
N HIS A 15 5.45 -8.99 3.45
CA HIS A 15 6.23 -7.86 3.95
C HIS A 15 5.98 -7.55 5.43
N LEU A 16 5.09 -8.32 6.09
CA LEU A 16 4.85 -8.17 7.52
C LEU A 16 6.04 -8.67 8.33
N ASP A 17 6.42 -7.91 9.33
CA ASP A 17 7.31 -8.40 10.36
C ASP A 17 6.59 -9.41 11.28
N ARG A 18 7.32 -9.99 12.21
CA ARG A 18 6.81 -11.04 13.08
C ARG A 18 5.64 -10.60 13.95
N GLU A 19 5.70 -9.38 14.47
CA GLU A 19 4.69 -8.82 15.39
C GLU A 19 3.42 -8.49 14.62
N ALA A 20 3.52 -7.75 13.53
CA ALA A 20 2.40 -7.42 12.65
C ALA A 20 1.73 -8.66 12.06
N ALA A 21 2.50 -9.69 11.68
CA ALA A 21 1.96 -10.96 11.21
C ALA A 21 1.16 -11.68 12.31
N ALA A 22 1.64 -11.69 13.56
CA ALA A 22 0.94 -12.30 14.68
C ALA A 22 -0.38 -11.58 14.99
N GLU A 23 -0.39 -10.26 14.95
CA GLU A 23 -1.60 -9.45 15.14
C GLU A 23 -2.62 -9.71 14.02
N LEU A 24 -2.18 -9.71 12.76
CA LEU A 24 -3.06 -9.97 11.63
C LEU A 24 -3.64 -11.39 11.68
N TRP A 25 -2.85 -12.41 12.08
CA TRP A 25 -3.35 -13.77 12.28
C TRP A 25 -4.45 -13.85 13.34
N LEU A 26 -4.25 -13.19 14.47
CA LEU A 26 -5.24 -13.17 15.56
C LEU A 26 -6.54 -12.52 15.08
N GLU A 27 -6.43 -11.39 14.41
CA GLU A 27 -7.58 -10.67 13.90
C GLU A 27 -8.33 -11.45 12.82
N LEU A 28 -7.60 -11.99 11.85
CA LEU A 28 -8.18 -12.79 10.77
C LEU A 28 -8.91 -14.02 11.33
N GLY A 29 -8.31 -14.72 12.31
CA GLY A 29 -8.93 -15.86 12.97
C GLY A 29 -10.26 -15.50 13.62
N GLN A 30 -10.30 -14.42 14.40
CA GLN A 30 -11.51 -13.91 15.05
C GLN A 30 -12.57 -13.48 14.02
N TRP A 31 -12.15 -12.80 12.96
CA TRP A 31 -13.05 -12.36 11.91
C TRP A 31 -13.66 -13.54 11.13
N VAL A 32 -12.87 -14.56 10.80
CA VAL A 32 -13.36 -15.77 10.11
C VAL A 32 -14.36 -16.53 10.97
N GLU A 33 -14.13 -16.66 12.29
CA GLU A 33 -15.11 -17.26 13.19
C GLU A 33 -16.41 -16.46 13.23
N TRP A 34 -16.31 -15.12 13.33
CA TRP A 34 -17.49 -14.25 13.27
C TRP A 34 -18.21 -14.42 11.93
N LEU A 35 -17.52 -14.42 10.81
CA LEU A 35 -18.08 -14.58 9.47
C LEU A 35 -18.86 -15.89 9.35
N ARG A 36 -18.25 -16.99 9.77
CA ARG A 36 -18.88 -18.32 9.72
C ARG A 36 -20.17 -18.37 10.53
N ARG A 37 -20.17 -17.80 11.72
CA ARG A 37 -21.38 -17.75 12.58
C ARG A 37 -22.42 -16.81 12.01
N ARG A 38 -22.02 -15.61 11.60
CA ARG A 38 -22.95 -14.56 11.16
C ARG A 38 -23.68 -14.90 9.88
N TYR A 39 -22.98 -15.53 8.93
CA TYR A 39 -23.51 -15.87 7.61
C TYR A 39 -23.81 -17.35 7.42
N ASN A 40 -23.75 -18.14 8.50
CA ASN A 40 -23.96 -19.59 8.48
C ASN A 40 -23.10 -20.31 7.43
N VAL A 41 -21.82 -19.95 7.34
CA VAL A 41 -20.87 -20.52 6.38
C VAL A 41 -20.34 -21.85 6.93
N GLY A 42 -20.65 -22.94 6.24
CA GLY A 42 -20.28 -24.29 6.66
C GLY A 42 -18.86 -24.69 6.26
N GLY A 43 -18.48 -25.89 6.72
CA GLY A 43 -17.17 -26.47 6.41
C GLY A 43 -16.94 -26.84 4.94
N GLN A 44 -17.98 -26.80 4.10
CA GLN A 44 -17.87 -27.00 2.66
C GLN A 44 -17.29 -25.73 1.97
N GLN A 45 -17.58 -24.57 2.52
CA GLN A 45 -17.09 -23.29 2.03
C GLN A 45 -15.75 -22.91 2.67
N ILE A 46 -15.68 -22.91 4.01
CA ILE A 46 -14.46 -22.59 4.76
C ILE A 46 -14.16 -23.78 5.70
N ARG A 47 -13.17 -24.58 5.35
CA ARG A 47 -12.74 -25.74 6.16
C ARG A 47 -12.07 -25.30 7.46
N SER A 48 -12.00 -26.24 8.42
CA SER A 48 -11.31 -25.98 9.69
C SER A 48 -9.82 -25.74 9.55
N CYS A 49 -9.21 -26.25 8.49
CA CYS A 49 -7.79 -26.09 8.16
C CYS A 49 -7.48 -24.91 7.21
N TRP A 50 -8.42 -23.98 7.05
CA TRP A 50 -8.31 -22.86 6.10
C TRP A 50 -6.99 -22.09 6.21
N TYR A 51 -6.47 -21.93 7.42
CA TYR A 51 -5.22 -21.23 7.71
C TYR A 51 -3.95 -21.90 7.19
N LYS A 52 -4.05 -23.14 6.73
CA LYS A 52 -2.94 -23.88 6.09
C LYS A 52 -2.91 -23.69 4.57
N HIS A 53 -3.91 -23.04 4.01
CA HIS A 53 -4.08 -22.86 2.58
C HIS A 53 -3.84 -21.40 2.21
N ASP A 54 -2.67 -21.09 1.70
CA ASP A 54 -2.28 -19.70 1.36
C ASP A 54 -3.32 -18.97 0.51
N PRO A 55 -3.90 -19.56 -0.56
CA PRO A 55 -4.95 -18.87 -1.32
C PRO A 55 -6.21 -18.56 -0.51
N MET A 56 -6.54 -19.40 0.48
CA MET A 56 -7.68 -19.15 1.38
C MET A 56 -7.38 -18.01 2.34
N VAL A 57 -6.16 -17.95 2.85
CA VAL A 57 -5.70 -16.86 3.73
C VAL A 57 -5.78 -15.52 3.01
N GLU A 58 -5.27 -15.45 1.79
CA GLU A 58 -5.32 -14.23 0.97
C GLU A 58 -6.75 -13.78 0.67
N GLU A 59 -7.63 -14.69 0.23
CA GLU A 59 -9.03 -14.37 -0.06
C GLU A 59 -9.79 -13.88 1.17
N LEU A 60 -9.59 -14.53 2.33
CA LEU A 60 -10.24 -14.15 3.58
C LEU A 60 -9.68 -12.83 4.13
N THR A 61 -8.38 -12.58 4.00
CA THR A 61 -7.76 -11.32 4.37
C THR A 61 -8.32 -10.18 3.53
N ALA A 62 -8.37 -10.33 2.21
CA ALA A 62 -8.93 -9.32 1.31
C ALA A 62 -10.41 -9.02 1.64
N ALA A 63 -11.21 -10.07 1.91
CA ALA A 63 -12.60 -9.90 2.30
C ALA A 63 -12.76 -9.20 3.67
N MET A 64 -11.91 -9.50 4.64
CA MET A 64 -11.89 -8.84 5.94
C MET A 64 -11.59 -7.34 5.81
N TRP A 65 -10.59 -6.97 5.04
CA TRP A 65 -10.24 -5.57 4.81
C TRP A 65 -11.34 -4.82 4.06
N ALA A 66 -11.92 -5.40 3.02
CA ALA A 66 -13.07 -4.80 2.33
C ALA A 66 -14.29 -4.65 3.26
N HIS A 67 -14.51 -5.59 4.18
CA HIS A 67 -15.53 -5.48 5.23
C HIS A 67 -15.25 -4.29 6.15
N ARG A 68 -14.02 -4.17 6.65
CA ARG A 68 -13.63 -3.05 7.52
C ARG A 68 -13.86 -1.71 6.85
N GLU A 69 -13.43 -1.56 5.60
CA GLU A 69 -13.59 -0.32 4.84
C GLU A 69 -15.05 0.17 4.83
N VAL A 70 -16.00 -0.73 4.60
CA VAL A 70 -17.42 -0.35 4.46
C VAL A 70 -18.19 -0.29 5.77
N TYR A 71 -17.72 -1.00 6.82
CA TYR A 71 -18.39 -1.03 8.13
C TYR A 71 -17.77 -0.10 9.17
N GLN A 72 -16.63 0.51 8.86
CA GLN A 72 -16.06 1.55 9.71
C GLN A 72 -17.00 2.77 9.76
N GLN A 73 -17.08 3.37 10.94
CA GLN A 73 -17.85 4.60 11.10
C GLN A 73 -17.17 5.76 10.36
N LEU A 74 -17.67 6.09 9.18
CA LEU A 74 -17.22 7.25 8.42
C LEU A 74 -17.99 8.49 8.89
N LYS A 75 -17.27 9.49 9.41
CA LYS A 75 -17.85 10.73 9.93
C LYS A 75 -18.65 11.52 8.88
N LYS A 76 -18.34 11.36 7.57
CA LYS A 76 -18.91 12.18 6.50
C LYS A 76 -20.23 11.68 5.93
N ASN A 77 -20.46 10.37 5.88
CA ASN A 77 -21.71 9.80 5.36
C ASN A 77 -21.98 8.43 5.98
N PRO A 78 -22.79 8.34 7.04
CA PRO A 78 -23.14 7.08 7.68
C PRO A 78 -24.10 6.21 6.84
N TYR A 79 -24.76 6.79 5.83
CA TYR A 79 -25.72 6.11 4.96
C TYR A 79 -25.14 5.96 3.55
N HIS A 80 -24.47 4.85 3.28
CA HIS A 80 -23.88 4.56 1.97
C HIS A 80 -24.18 3.13 1.53
N GLY A 81 -24.15 2.89 0.21
CA GLY A 81 -24.39 1.57 -0.38
C GLY A 81 -23.24 0.57 -0.23
N GLY A 82 -22.15 0.93 0.47
CA GLY A 82 -20.95 0.10 0.59
C GLY A 82 -21.21 -1.28 1.18
N MET A 83 -22.08 -1.38 2.21
CA MET A 83 -22.42 -2.67 2.81
C MET A 83 -23.13 -3.59 1.81
N ALA A 84 -24.06 -3.07 1.01
CA ALA A 84 -24.72 -3.85 -0.03
C ALA A 84 -23.73 -4.25 -1.14
N ALA A 85 -22.85 -3.33 -1.54
CA ALA A 85 -21.78 -3.61 -2.49
C ALA A 85 -20.83 -4.71 -1.99
N TRP A 86 -20.42 -4.65 -0.71
CA TRP A 86 -19.59 -5.70 -0.11
C TRP A 86 -20.25 -7.07 -0.16
N HIS A 87 -21.56 -7.17 0.18
CA HIS A 87 -22.29 -8.43 0.06
C HIS A 87 -22.31 -8.96 -1.38
N ASN A 88 -22.63 -8.08 -2.34
CA ASN A 88 -22.85 -8.49 -3.73
C ASN A 88 -21.53 -8.74 -4.50
N HIS A 89 -20.48 -8.00 -4.21
CA HIS A 89 -19.25 -8.04 -5.00
C HIS A 89 -18.08 -8.74 -4.30
N VAL A 90 -18.13 -8.88 -2.97
CA VAL A 90 -17.07 -9.52 -2.19
C VAL A 90 -17.56 -10.80 -1.53
N LEU A 91 -18.51 -10.71 -0.60
CA LEU A 91 -18.89 -11.83 0.28
C LEU A 91 -19.45 -13.02 -0.50
N TRP A 92 -20.57 -12.83 -1.20
CA TRP A 92 -21.25 -13.95 -1.86
C TRP A 92 -20.45 -14.54 -3.01
N PRO A 93 -19.77 -13.75 -3.87
CA PRO A 93 -18.86 -14.29 -4.87
C PRO A 93 -17.71 -15.09 -4.25
N MET A 94 -17.10 -14.61 -3.16
CA MET A 94 -16.05 -15.34 -2.45
C MET A 94 -16.56 -16.69 -1.92
N ILE A 95 -17.64 -16.70 -1.14
CA ILE A 95 -18.21 -17.93 -0.57
C ILE A 95 -18.57 -18.93 -1.67
N SER A 96 -19.09 -18.47 -2.81
CA SER A 96 -19.41 -19.33 -3.95
C SER A 96 -18.17 -19.89 -4.66
N ARG A 97 -17.07 -19.15 -4.66
CA ARG A 97 -15.81 -19.47 -5.33
C ARG A 97 -14.94 -20.42 -4.52
N LEU A 98 -14.83 -20.21 -3.20
CA LEU A 98 -13.95 -20.97 -2.32
C LEU A 98 -14.04 -22.49 -2.47
N PRO A 99 -15.23 -23.13 -2.55
CA PRO A 99 -15.31 -24.57 -2.74
C PRO A 99 -14.75 -25.07 -4.08
N LYS A 100 -14.65 -24.19 -5.08
CA LYS A 100 -14.25 -24.53 -6.45
C LYS A 100 -12.76 -24.31 -6.70
N MET A 101 -12.04 -23.75 -5.76
CA MET A 101 -10.61 -23.42 -5.90
C MET A 101 -9.67 -24.61 -5.67
N GLY A 102 -10.11 -25.84 -5.89
CA GLY A 102 -9.27 -27.04 -5.97
C GLY A 102 -8.57 -27.51 -4.68
N PHE A 103 -8.16 -26.61 -3.81
CA PHE A 103 -7.41 -26.90 -2.59
C PHE A 103 -8.23 -27.59 -1.49
N ASN A 104 -9.53 -27.71 -1.68
CA ASN A 104 -10.42 -28.41 -0.74
C ASN A 104 -10.49 -29.93 -0.98
N GLU A 105 -10.07 -30.40 -2.15
CA GLU A 105 -10.24 -31.82 -2.52
C GLU A 105 -9.32 -32.74 -1.72
N GLU A 106 -8.15 -32.26 -1.33
CA GLU A 106 -7.17 -33.01 -0.57
C GLU A 106 -7.43 -33.05 0.94
N CYS A 107 -8.37 -32.23 1.41
CA CYS A 107 -8.73 -32.13 2.82
C CYS A 107 -9.99 -32.97 3.12
N ARG A 108 -9.83 -34.26 3.32
CA ARG A 108 -10.92 -35.20 3.62
C ARG A 108 -10.75 -35.83 5.00
N GLY A 109 -11.87 -36.17 5.64
CA GLY A 109 -11.84 -36.92 6.89
C GLY A 109 -11.22 -36.21 8.10
N GLY A 110 -11.05 -34.89 8.06
CA GLY A 110 -10.43 -34.13 9.15
C GLY A 110 -8.92 -33.92 9.00
N GLU A 111 -8.31 -34.56 8.03
CA GLU A 111 -6.89 -34.36 7.69
C GLU A 111 -6.75 -33.31 6.58
N CYS A 112 -5.67 -32.52 6.66
CA CYS A 112 -5.31 -31.54 5.65
C CYS A 112 -4.19 -32.11 4.77
N GLY A 113 -4.53 -32.44 3.53
CA GLY A 113 -3.59 -32.92 2.51
C GLY A 113 -3.05 -31.81 1.62
N TYR A 114 -3.37 -30.54 1.89
CA TYR A 114 -2.94 -29.43 1.07
C TYR A 114 -1.40 -29.36 1.02
N GLN A 115 -0.88 -29.27 -0.18
CA GLN A 115 0.53 -29.01 -0.46
C GLN A 115 0.62 -27.70 -1.25
N PRO A 116 1.38 -26.71 -0.78
CA PRO A 116 1.64 -25.51 -1.57
C PRO A 116 2.27 -25.87 -2.92
N ASN A 117 1.88 -25.16 -3.96
CA ASN A 117 2.59 -25.29 -5.24
C ASN A 117 4.04 -24.82 -5.06
N ASP A 118 4.96 -25.60 -5.60
CA ASP A 118 6.35 -25.20 -5.78
C ASP A 118 6.50 -24.65 -7.22
N PRO A 119 6.32 -23.34 -7.43
CA PRO A 119 6.34 -22.78 -8.77
C PRO A 119 7.77 -22.83 -9.30
N LYS A 120 8.01 -23.67 -10.31
CA LYS A 120 9.26 -23.68 -11.05
C LYS A 120 9.16 -22.69 -12.20
N ILE A 121 10.02 -21.68 -12.17
CA ILE A 121 10.22 -20.80 -13.32
C ILE A 121 10.90 -21.62 -14.41
N GLY A 122 10.47 -21.49 -15.66
CA GLY A 122 11.08 -22.14 -16.81
C GLY A 122 12.58 -21.81 -16.90
N THR A 123 13.39 -22.77 -17.34
CA THR A 123 14.84 -22.59 -17.45
C THR A 123 15.26 -21.53 -18.48
N ASP A 124 14.35 -21.18 -19.38
CA ASP A 124 14.48 -20.15 -20.43
C ASP A 124 14.04 -18.76 -19.98
N PHE A 125 13.56 -18.61 -18.73
CA PHE A 125 13.04 -17.33 -18.24
C PHE A 125 14.05 -16.18 -18.32
N ALA A 126 15.33 -16.48 -17.99
CA ALA A 126 16.40 -15.47 -18.06
C ALA A 126 16.65 -15.00 -19.50
N GLU A 127 16.63 -15.92 -20.48
CA GLU A 127 16.77 -15.61 -21.90
C GLU A 127 15.57 -14.79 -22.40
N PHE A 128 14.36 -15.17 -21.98
CA PHE A 128 13.14 -14.42 -22.32
C PHE A 128 13.20 -12.98 -21.79
N VAL A 129 13.60 -12.81 -20.52
CA VAL A 129 13.72 -11.45 -19.92
C VAL A 129 14.78 -10.63 -20.66
N ALA A 130 15.94 -11.21 -20.98
CA ALA A 130 16.99 -10.52 -21.72
C ALA A 130 16.49 -10.07 -23.10
N ALA A 131 15.82 -10.95 -23.85
CA ALA A 131 15.28 -10.63 -25.17
C ALA A 131 14.14 -9.57 -25.12
N ASP A 132 13.35 -9.52 -24.05
CA ASP A 132 12.30 -8.51 -23.85
C ASP A 132 12.87 -7.15 -23.43
N THR A 133 13.98 -7.14 -22.71
CA THR A 133 14.56 -5.91 -22.17
C THR A 133 15.59 -5.27 -23.10
N ASP A 134 16.31 -6.03 -23.89
CA ASP A 134 17.35 -5.55 -24.82
C ASP A 134 16.88 -4.44 -25.80
N PRO A 135 15.68 -4.52 -26.42
CA PRO A 135 15.18 -3.46 -27.29
C PRO A 135 14.63 -2.24 -26.54
N ARG A 136 14.57 -2.25 -25.21
CA ARG A 136 14.04 -1.14 -24.44
C ARG A 136 15.10 -0.06 -24.28
N PRO A 137 14.75 1.24 -24.37
CA PRO A 137 15.73 2.30 -24.11
C PRO A 137 16.23 2.18 -22.68
N GLU A 138 17.56 2.34 -22.51
CA GLU A 138 18.14 2.47 -21.19
C GLU A 138 17.46 3.60 -20.43
N ALA A 139 17.21 3.40 -19.15
CA ALA A 139 16.76 4.48 -18.28
C ALA A 139 17.83 5.57 -18.35
N ALA A 140 17.44 6.80 -18.68
CA ALA A 140 18.37 7.91 -18.70
C ALA A 140 19.10 7.94 -17.34
N ASP A 141 20.41 7.69 -17.39
CA ASP A 141 21.31 7.51 -16.23
C ASP A 141 21.59 8.80 -15.44
N ALA A 142 20.69 9.76 -15.48
CA ALA A 142 20.76 10.86 -14.54
C ALA A 142 19.99 10.46 -13.29
N PRO A 143 20.66 10.33 -12.13
CA PRO A 143 19.92 10.26 -10.87
C PRO A 143 18.92 11.41 -10.85
N LEU A 144 17.72 11.15 -10.37
CA LEU A 144 16.65 12.17 -10.27
C LEU A 144 17.15 13.45 -9.59
N ILE A 145 18.11 13.30 -8.67
CA ILE A 145 18.83 14.39 -8.00
C ILE A 145 19.62 15.24 -9.00
N ASP A 146 20.38 14.64 -9.91
CA ASP A 146 21.17 15.41 -10.91
C ASP A 146 20.27 16.04 -11.98
N GLN A 147 19.12 15.44 -12.32
CA GLN A 147 18.13 16.08 -13.19
C GLN A 147 17.44 17.26 -12.50
N VAL A 148 17.13 17.15 -11.21
CA VAL A 148 16.56 18.24 -10.41
C VAL A 148 17.61 19.34 -10.19
N LEU A 149 18.86 18.98 -9.88
CA LEU A 149 19.97 19.93 -9.75
C LEU A 149 20.34 20.57 -11.10
N GLY A 150 20.31 19.82 -12.21
CA GLY A 150 20.52 20.35 -13.55
C GLY A 150 19.39 21.27 -14.05
N LEU A 151 18.16 21.09 -13.56
CA LEU A 151 17.05 22.04 -13.77
C LEU A 151 17.22 23.30 -12.90
N VAL A 152 17.85 23.17 -11.75
CA VAL A 152 18.19 24.30 -10.87
C VAL A 152 19.38 25.10 -11.43
N ASP A 153 20.40 24.43 -12.01
CA ASP A 153 21.57 25.07 -12.59
C ASP A 153 21.36 25.60 -14.02
N SER A 154 20.48 25.01 -14.84
CA SER A 154 20.24 25.50 -16.21
C SER A 154 19.19 26.62 -16.29
N ALA A 155 18.40 26.81 -15.25
CA ALA A 155 17.70 28.03 -14.96
C ALA A 155 18.50 28.75 -13.88
N ALA A 156 19.22 29.81 -14.24
CA ALA A 156 19.43 30.92 -13.33
C ALA A 156 18.04 31.55 -13.02
N GLY A 157 17.11 30.73 -12.64
CA GLY A 157 15.71 30.97 -12.34
C GLY A 157 15.46 30.60 -10.91
N LYS A 158 15.12 31.57 -10.09
CA LYS A 158 14.63 31.47 -8.72
C LYS A 158 13.90 30.14 -8.48
N VAL A 159 14.34 29.38 -7.47
CA VAL A 159 13.54 28.29 -6.89
C VAL A 159 12.18 28.88 -6.62
N THR A 160 11.13 28.30 -7.19
CA THR A 160 9.79 28.87 -7.13
C THR A 160 8.90 28.22 -6.07
N ALA A 161 9.33 27.09 -5.52
CA ALA A 161 8.64 26.40 -4.43
C ALA A 161 9.59 25.44 -3.70
N LEU A 162 9.44 25.33 -2.38
CA LEU A 162 10.16 24.40 -1.49
C LEU A 162 9.15 23.63 -0.63
N THR A 163 9.44 22.36 -0.35
CA THR A 163 8.61 21.57 0.60
C THR A 163 9.00 21.90 2.04
N MET A 164 8.12 21.58 3.00
CA MET A 164 8.38 21.73 4.44
C MET A 164 9.68 21.04 4.85
N ASP A 165 9.90 19.79 4.40
CA ASP A 165 11.12 19.02 4.74
C ASP A 165 12.39 19.72 4.24
N GLN A 166 12.35 20.29 3.04
CA GLN A 166 13.49 21.05 2.47
C GLN A 166 13.79 22.32 3.28
N VAL A 167 12.75 23.01 3.72
CA VAL A 167 12.90 24.22 4.56
C VAL A 167 13.43 23.86 5.94
N LEU A 168 12.98 22.77 6.57
CA LEU A 168 13.50 22.31 7.85
C LEU A 168 14.99 21.93 7.76
N GLU A 169 15.38 21.25 6.69
CA GLU A 169 16.79 20.91 6.44
C GLU A 169 17.67 22.17 6.23
N MET A 170 17.09 23.21 5.62
CA MET A 170 17.76 24.50 5.46
C MET A 170 17.89 25.27 6.79
N ILE A 171 16.89 25.17 7.67
CA ILE A 171 16.94 25.74 9.03
C ILE A 171 18.03 25.04 9.86
N ASP A 172 18.05 23.71 9.86
CA ASP A 172 19.07 22.92 10.55
C ASP A 172 20.49 23.20 10.02
N GLY A 173 20.60 23.46 8.72
CA GLY A 173 21.86 23.87 8.06
C GLY A 173 22.21 25.33 8.21
N GLY A 174 21.38 26.14 8.87
CA GLY A 174 21.65 27.58 9.12
C GLY A 174 21.50 28.49 7.87
N ARG A 175 20.81 28.02 6.81
CA ARG A 175 20.53 28.78 5.58
C ARG A 175 19.13 29.38 5.57
N ALA A 176 18.26 28.97 6.46
CA ALA A 176 16.92 29.51 6.63
C ALA A 176 16.67 29.88 8.09
N THR A 177 15.83 30.88 8.33
CA THR A 177 15.43 31.30 9.67
C THR A 177 13.91 31.48 9.71
N ALA A 178 13.23 30.87 10.67
CA ALA A 178 11.80 31.06 10.88
C ALA A 178 11.56 32.49 11.40
N GLU A 179 10.58 33.21 10.82
CA GLU A 179 10.19 34.55 11.30
C GLU A 179 9.57 34.48 12.69
N ASP A 180 8.71 33.51 12.94
CA ASP A 180 8.15 33.23 14.26
C ASP A 180 8.15 31.72 14.54
N PRO A 181 9.08 31.24 15.38
CA PRO A 181 9.13 29.82 15.73
C PRO A 181 7.90 29.28 16.49
N SER A 182 6.99 30.15 16.93
CA SER A 182 5.75 29.78 17.62
C SER A 182 4.55 29.67 16.68
N ASP A 183 4.70 30.03 15.40
CA ASP A 183 3.62 30.08 14.39
C ASP A 183 3.83 29.02 13.29
N ASP A 184 3.96 27.76 13.67
CA ASP A 184 4.03 26.58 12.79
C ASP A 184 4.82 26.75 11.46
N PHE A 185 5.83 27.64 11.46
CA PHE A 185 6.70 27.96 10.31
C PHE A 185 5.94 28.50 9.09
N THR A 186 4.87 29.27 9.28
CA THR A 186 4.09 29.85 8.18
C THR A 186 4.89 30.82 7.29
N ALA A 187 5.95 31.44 7.85
CA ALA A 187 6.90 32.26 7.09
C ALA A 187 8.34 32.01 7.51
N VAL A 188 9.24 31.97 6.51
CA VAL A 188 10.67 31.76 6.69
C VAL A 188 11.48 32.72 5.83
N GLU A 189 12.65 33.10 6.28
CA GLU A 189 13.65 33.84 5.50
C GLU A 189 14.73 32.88 4.99
N ILE A 190 14.92 32.80 3.69
CA ILE A 190 15.92 31.95 3.03
C ILE A 190 16.80 32.81 2.15
N ASP A 191 18.13 32.83 2.42
CA ASP A 191 19.12 33.62 1.68
C ASP A 191 18.78 35.12 1.56
N GLY A 192 17.97 35.65 2.51
CA GLY A 192 17.56 37.06 2.56
C GLY A 192 16.24 37.35 1.85
N ASP A 193 15.60 36.34 1.25
CA ASP A 193 14.26 36.44 0.65
C ASP A 193 13.21 35.82 1.60
N ARG A 194 12.06 36.48 1.69
CA ARG A 194 10.92 35.99 2.48
C ARG A 194 10.12 34.96 1.70
N TRP A 195 9.75 33.85 2.38
CA TRP A 195 8.98 32.76 1.83
C TRP A 195 7.78 32.51 2.73
N GLU A 196 6.60 32.33 2.15
CA GLU A 196 5.36 32.00 2.88
C GLU A 196 4.85 30.60 2.47
N PHE A 197 4.31 29.87 3.45
CA PHE A 197 3.70 28.57 3.23
C PHE A 197 2.31 28.70 2.60
N ASP A 198 2.09 27.99 1.53
CA ASP A 198 0.81 27.90 0.83
C ASP A 198 0.12 26.56 1.20
N ASP A 199 -0.90 26.63 2.05
CA ASP A 199 -1.66 25.49 2.54
C ASP A 199 -2.32 24.64 1.42
N TYR A 200 -2.59 25.23 0.27
CA TYR A 200 -3.23 24.55 -0.85
C TYR A 200 -2.24 23.66 -1.63
N THR A 201 -1.01 24.12 -1.78
CA THR A 201 0.04 23.38 -2.50
C THR A 201 1.01 22.66 -1.58
N GLU A 202 0.88 22.85 -0.25
CA GLU A 202 1.78 22.33 0.78
C GLU A 202 3.26 22.67 0.51
N THR A 203 3.51 23.89 -0.01
CA THR A 203 4.87 24.36 -0.37
C THR A 203 5.09 25.80 0.04
N TYR A 204 6.35 26.17 0.32
CA TYR A 204 6.78 27.55 0.48
C TYR A 204 7.00 28.22 -0.86
N ARG A 205 6.60 29.47 -0.97
CA ARG A 205 6.81 30.30 -2.16
C ARG A 205 7.43 31.64 -1.79
N PRO A 206 8.33 32.20 -2.64
CA PRO A 206 8.88 33.49 -2.38
C PRO A 206 7.79 34.56 -2.48
N VAL A 207 7.81 35.51 -1.53
CA VAL A 207 6.92 36.68 -1.52
C VAL A 207 7.60 37.78 -2.32
N GLU A 208 6.92 38.27 -3.38
CA GLU A 208 7.42 39.38 -4.21
C GLU A 208 7.37 40.74 -3.48
#